data_290c24c0ef8ed0c007841ae20a76b92e
#
_entry.id   290c24c0ef8ed0c007841ae20a76b92e
#
_cell.length_a   1.000
_cell.length_b   1.000
_cell.length_c   1.000
_cell.angle_alpha   90.00
_cell.angle_beta   90.00
_cell.angle_gamma   90.00
#
_symmetry.space_group_name_H-M   'P 1'
#
loop_
_entity.id
_entity.type
_entity.pdbx_description
1 polymer ?
#
loop_
_entity_poly.entity_id
_entity_poly.type
_entity_poly.pdbx_seq_one_letter_code
_entity_poly.pdbx_strand_id
1 'polypeptide(L)'
;PTFRHPQKIYAIYYTYKDIDWAQKKFSELFSMASGQDAKNSCQKETECWGASASITNSGDGILLSAVTNGTKDPNHTSGTLEAHEYTHSVQVGAFFGTPQQGQAMMGIKAFTPWWFAEGGATLSQSAAIYANSFPKYSKERNIGAGGFLSNRNKKYTEKWIANFIKPADKKVWSDPDSSWHLYDVGALICEIFTAIKGPAINIQIYEDISDGMTFEQSFEKHFGQSWDSAVPLIAKSISQLVKK
;
A
#
# COMPACT_ATOMS: atom_id res chain seq x y z
N PRO A 1 -8.39 5.36 21.63
CA PRO A 1 -7.41 6.09 20.87
C PRO A 1 -8.06 6.62 19.60
N THR A 2 -7.94 7.93 19.35
CA THR A 2 -8.36 8.54 18.10
C THR A 2 -7.29 8.24 17.09
N PHE A 3 -7.61 7.51 16.03
CA PHE A 3 -6.70 7.30 14.89
C PHE A 3 -6.18 8.64 14.37
N ARG A 4 -4.89 8.77 14.23
CA ARG A 4 -4.27 9.87 13.49
C ARG A 4 -4.51 9.63 12.01
N HIS A 5 -5.52 10.25 11.45
CA HIS A 5 -5.83 10.12 10.02
C HIS A 5 -6.09 11.51 9.41
N PRO A 6 -5.80 11.70 8.14
CA PRO A 6 -6.09 12.94 7.45
C PRO A 6 -7.58 13.28 7.54
N GLN A 7 -7.89 14.52 7.97
CA GLN A 7 -9.27 15.02 8.05
C GLN A 7 -9.75 15.58 6.71
N LYS A 8 -8.81 15.91 5.84
CA LYS A 8 -9.03 16.48 4.52
C LYS A 8 -8.05 15.86 3.54
N ILE A 9 -8.44 15.72 2.30
CA ILE A 9 -7.57 15.26 1.22
C ILE A 9 -7.55 16.28 0.08
N TYR A 10 -6.38 16.57 -0.43
CA TYR A 10 -6.16 17.31 -1.66
C TYR A 10 -5.85 16.33 -2.78
N ALA A 11 -6.72 16.20 -3.76
CA ALA A 11 -6.52 15.34 -4.90
C ALA A 11 -6.18 16.17 -6.15
N ILE A 12 -5.01 15.91 -6.73
CA ILE A 12 -4.52 16.55 -7.94
C ILE A 12 -4.58 15.52 -9.06
N TYR A 13 -5.58 15.65 -9.94
CA TYR A 13 -5.68 14.85 -11.16
C TYR A 13 -5.13 15.64 -12.33
N TYR A 14 -4.30 15.02 -13.15
CA TYR A 14 -3.66 15.71 -14.27
C TYR A 14 -3.40 14.77 -15.44
N THR A 15 -3.29 15.35 -16.62
CA THR A 15 -2.88 14.66 -17.84
C THR A 15 -1.47 15.08 -18.22
N TYR A 16 -0.91 14.47 -19.26
CA TYR A 16 0.41 14.84 -19.78
C TYR A 16 0.55 16.33 -20.08
N LYS A 17 -0.54 16.99 -20.50
CA LYS A 17 -0.55 18.43 -20.83
C LYS A 17 -0.49 19.33 -19.60
N ASP A 18 -0.79 18.80 -18.43
CA ASP A 18 -0.95 19.55 -17.19
C ASP A 18 0.19 19.35 -16.20
N ILE A 19 1.29 18.66 -16.61
CA ILE A 19 2.39 18.25 -15.73
C ILE A 19 2.95 19.43 -14.93
N ASP A 20 3.25 20.57 -15.58
CA ASP A 20 3.86 21.72 -14.90
C ASP A 20 2.91 22.32 -13.87
N TRP A 21 1.62 22.40 -14.20
CA TRP A 21 0.59 22.84 -13.28
C TRP A 21 0.46 21.89 -12.08
N ALA A 22 0.39 20.60 -12.36
CA ALA A 22 0.26 19.57 -11.31
C ALA A 22 1.48 19.57 -10.39
N GLN A 23 2.70 19.65 -10.94
CA GLN A 23 3.92 19.74 -10.15
C GLN A 23 3.93 20.99 -9.27
N LYS A 24 3.56 22.14 -9.82
CA LYS A 24 3.48 23.37 -9.04
C LYS A 24 2.49 23.23 -7.88
N LYS A 25 1.28 22.71 -8.14
CA LYS A 25 0.25 22.50 -7.10
C LYS A 25 0.67 21.49 -6.05
N PHE A 26 1.32 20.41 -6.46
CA PHE A 26 1.85 19.42 -5.54
C PHE A 26 2.93 20.03 -4.63
N SER A 27 3.88 20.78 -5.21
CA SER A 27 4.95 21.43 -4.45
C SER A 27 4.45 22.53 -3.49
N GLU A 28 3.32 23.17 -3.77
CA GLU A 28 2.68 24.12 -2.86
C GLU A 28 2.13 23.44 -1.59
N LEU A 29 1.74 22.15 -1.69
CA LEU A 29 1.11 21.38 -0.61
C LEU A 29 2.07 20.43 0.08
N PHE A 30 3.07 19.94 -0.63
CA PHE A 30 4.00 18.91 -0.16
C PHE A 30 5.42 19.46 -0.12
N SER A 31 5.89 19.81 1.08
CA SER A 31 7.21 20.42 1.28
C SER A 31 8.39 19.53 0.91
N MET A 32 8.17 18.22 0.79
CA MET A 32 9.19 17.23 0.42
C MET A 32 9.13 16.87 -1.07
N ALA A 33 8.38 17.63 -1.89
CA ALA A 33 8.28 17.41 -3.33
C ALA A 33 9.65 17.47 -3.99
N SER A 34 9.93 16.49 -4.86
CA SER A 34 11.20 16.39 -5.59
C SER A 34 11.32 17.41 -6.74
N GLY A 35 10.22 18.03 -7.11
CA GLY A 35 10.10 18.88 -8.30
C GLY A 35 9.95 18.10 -9.62
N GLN A 36 9.92 16.77 -9.56
CA GLN A 36 9.73 15.88 -10.72
C GLN A 36 8.60 14.86 -10.51
N ASP A 37 7.86 14.97 -9.42
CA ASP A 37 6.87 13.97 -9.00
C ASP A 37 5.80 13.74 -10.09
N ALA A 38 5.23 14.81 -10.63
CA ALA A 38 4.23 14.73 -11.69
C ALA A 38 4.82 14.14 -12.99
N LYS A 39 6.07 14.49 -13.34
CA LYS A 39 6.74 13.97 -14.53
C LYS A 39 7.08 12.49 -14.39
N ASN A 40 7.47 12.06 -13.19
CA ASN A 40 7.79 10.66 -12.94
C ASN A 40 6.59 9.73 -13.13
N SER A 41 5.38 10.21 -12.81
CA SER A 41 4.13 9.47 -12.99
C SER A 41 3.51 9.61 -14.38
N CYS A 42 4.04 10.50 -15.23
CA CYS A 42 3.45 10.83 -16.53
C CYS A 42 4.57 11.18 -17.53
N GLN A 43 5.30 10.18 -18.02
CA GLN A 43 6.48 10.39 -18.87
C GLN A 43 6.13 10.72 -20.33
N LYS A 44 5.02 10.18 -20.82
CA LYS A 44 4.50 10.41 -22.17
C LYS A 44 2.97 10.48 -22.12
N GLU A 45 2.36 11.06 -23.15
CA GLU A 45 0.90 11.16 -23.25
C GLU A 45 0.20 9.78 -23.14
N THR A 46 0.85 8.72 -23.61
CA THR A 46 0.39 7.34 -23.53
C THR A 46 0.86 6.58 -22.27
N GLU A 47 1.69 7.20 -21.45
CA GLU A 47 2.31 6.60 -20.26
C GLU A 47 2.09 7.50 -19.05
N CYS A 48 0.81 7.78 -18.72
CA CYS A 48 0.36 8.69 -17.70
C CYS A 48 -0.61 7.95 -16.77
N TRP A 49 -0.08 7.14 -15.87
CA TRP A 49 -0.86 6.22 -15.02
C TRP A 49 -0.28 5.99 -13.63
N GLY A 50 0.65 6.80 -13.22
CA GLY A 50 1.17 6.72 -11.86
C GLY A 50 0.33 7.52 -10.89
N ALA A 51 0.27 7.06 -9.65
CA ALA A 51 -0.27 7.82 -8.54
C ALA A 51 0.67 7.74 -7.34
N SER A 52 0.58 8.72 -6.47
CA SER A 52 1.30 8.74 -5.19
C SER A 52 0.53 9.54 -4.16
N ALA A 53 0.69 9.18 -2.90
CA ALA A 53 0.04 9.86 -1.81
C ALA A 53 0.97 10.04 -0.60
N SER A 54 0.69 11.07 0.17
CA SER A 54 1.37 11.41 1.42
C SER A 54 0.46 12.29 2.27
N ILE A 55 1.04 13.04 3.19
CA ILE A 55 0.37 14.10 3.94
C ILE A 55 1.06 15.44 3.71
N THR A 56 0.31 16.53 3.87
CA THR A 56 0.86 17.88 3.95
C THR A 56 1.56 18.10 5.31
N ASN A 57 2.25 19.21 5.46
CA ASN A 57 2.84 19.58 6.76
C ASN A 57 1.79 19.76 7.87
N SER A 58 0.53 20.03 7.51
CA SER A 58 -0.60 20.14 8.45
C SER A 58 -1.30 18.81 8.75
N GLY A 59 -0.84 17.71 8.15
CA GLY A 59 -1.43 16.38 8.35
C GLY A 59 -2.63 16.06 7.46
N ASP A 60 -2.99 16.96 6.52
CA ASP A 60 -4.01 16.66 5.51
C ASP A 60 -3.45 15.67 4.48
N GLY A 61 -4.29 14.80 3.94
CA GLY A 61 -3.90 13.90 2.86
C GLY A 61 -3.64 14.64 1.55
N ILE A 62 -2.69 14.14 0.77
CA ILE A 62 -2.43 14.61 -0.59
C ILE A 62 -2.30 13.43 -1.54
N LEU A 63 -3.01 13.51 -2.65
CA LEU A 63 -2.98 12.56 -3.76
C LEU A 63 -2.54 13.28 -5.03
N LEU A 64 -1.53 12.75 -5.69
CA LEU A 64 -1.09 13.16 -7.03
C LEU A 64 -1.37 12.00 -7.98
N SER A 65 -2.26 12.18 -8.96
CA SER A 65 -2.71 11.10 -9.83
C SER A 65 -2.69 11.51 -11.30
N ALA A 66 -1.90 10.78 -12.08
CA ALA A 66 -1.78 10.96 -13.52
C ALA A 66 -2.85 10.14 -14.25
N VAL A 67 -3.54 10.75 -15.21
CA VAL A 67 -4.62 10.14 -15.97
C VAL A 67 -4.30 10.18 -17.46
N THR A 68 -4.30 9.04 -18.13
CA THR A 68 -4.09 8.97 -19.58
C THR A 68 -5.27 9.58 -20.33
N ASN A 69 -4.99 10.51 -21.24
CA ASN A 69 -6.01 11.17 -22.06
C ASN A 69 -6.81 10.14 -22.88
N GLY A 70 -8.15 10.25 -22.80
CA GLY A 70 -9.07 9.45 -23.61
C GLY A 70 -9.24 7.99 -23.20
N THR A 71 -8.51 7.52 -22.19
CA THR A 71 -8.72 6.17 -21.62
C THR A 71 -9.57 6.25 -20.37
N LYS A 72 -10.60 5.41 -20.31
CA LYS A 72 -11.31 5.14 -19.04
C LYS A 72 -10.50 4.09 -18.28
N ASP A 73 -9.60 4.54 -17.42
CA ASP A 73 -8.90 3.64 -16.52
C ASP A 73 -9.90 3.01 -15.53
N PRO A 74 -10.05 1.69 -15.52
CA PRO A 74 -10.96 1.02 -14.60
C PRO A 74 -10.65 1.32 -13.12
N ASN A 75 -9.39 1.53 -12.78
CA ASN A 75 -8.97 1.83 -11.40
C ASN A 75 -9.50 3.19 -10.94
N HIS A 76 -9.45 4.22 -11.80
CA HIS A 76 -10.05 5.52 -11.52
C HIS A 76 -11.58 5.47 -11.54
N THR A 77 -12.19 4.79 -12.51
CA THR A 77 -13.66 4.72 -12.63
C THR A 77 -14.33 3.91 -11.53
N SER A 78 -13.61 2.98 -10.92
CA SER A 78 -14.09 2.19 -9.76
C SER A 78 -13.85 2.89 -8.42
N GLY A 79 -12.93 3.85 -8.34
CA GLY A 79 -12.47 4.47 -7.10
C GLY A 79 -11.44 3.63 -6.34
N THR A 80 -10.98 2.52 -6.92
CA THR A 80 -10.01 1.63 -6.24
C THR A 80 -8.65 2.28 -6.08
N LEU A 81 -8.17 3.03 -7.09
CA LEU A 81 -6.90 3.75 -7.01
C LEU A 81 -6.94 4.83 -5.93
N GLU A 82 -8.01 5.62 -5.87
CA GLU A 82 -8.19 6.65 -4.85
C GLU A 82 -8.22 6.06 -3.44
N ALA A 83 -8.88 4.93 -3.25
CA ALA A 83 -8.92 4.24 -1.97
C ALA A 83 -7.54 3.66 -1.58
N HIS A 84 -6.78 3.16 -2.56
CA HIS A 84 -5.40 2.72 -2.39
C HIS A 84 -4.51 3.87 -1.91
N GLU A 85 -4.49 4.95 -2.65
CA GLU A 85 -3.65 6.11 -2.36
C GLU A 85 -4.08 6.82 -1.05
N TYR A 86 -5.39 6.92 -0.80
CA TYR A 86 -5.85 7.45 0.48
C TYR A 86 -5.34 6.62 1.66
N THR A 87 -5.25 5.30 1.49
CA THR A 87 -4.68 4.43 2.52
C THR A 87 -3.22 4.78 2.80
N HIS A 88 -2.41 5.11 1.79
CA HIS A 88 -1.05 5.60 2.02
C HIS A 88 -1.04 6.93 2.80
N SER A 89 -1.96 7.85 2.52
CA SER A 89 -2.10 9.07 3.34
C SER A 89 -2.43 8.75 4.80
N VAL A 90 -3.25 7.73 5.06
CA VAL A 90 -3.56 7.27 6.43
C VAL A 90 -2.34 6.63 7.09
N GLN A 91 -1.59 5.79 6.38
CA GLN A 91 -0.36 5.16 6.88
C GLN A 91 0.69 6.20 7.27
N VAL A 92 0.93 7.19 6.41
CA VAL A 92 1.85 8.31 6.70
C VAL A 92 1.28 9.19 7.81
N GLY A 93 -0.03 9.38 7.85
CA GLY A 93 -0.75 10.16 8.85
C GLY A 93 -0.54 9.66 10.27
N ALA A 94 -0.28 8.37 10.47
CA ALA A 94 0.07 7.81 11.78
C ALA A 94 1.32 8.46 12.38
N PHE A 95 2.22 8.97 11.53
CA PHE A 95 3.46 9.65 11.95
C PHE A 95 3.30 11.17 12.13
N PHE A 96 2.12 11.73 11.88
CA PHE A 96 1.90 13.17 12.02
C PHE A 96 2.16 13.65 13.44
N GLY A 97 2.98 14.68 13.58
CA GLY A 97 3.38 15.24 14.87
C GLY A 97 4.46 14.45 15.61
N THR A 98 5.02 13.40 15.02
CA THR A 98 6.16 12.64 15.57
C THR A 98 7.51 13.12 14.99
N PRO A 99 8.63 12.81 15.65
CA PRO A 99 9.97 13.11 15.10
C PRO A 99 10.24 12.43 13.74
N GLN A 100 9.55 11.34 13.43
CA GLN A 100 9.70 10.57 12.19
C GLN A 100 8.84 11.10 11.04
N GLN A 101 7.97 12.09 11.26
CA GLN A 101 7.04 12.60 10.25
C GLN A 101 7.72 12.91 8.91
N GLY A 102 8.81 13.67 8.92
CA GLY A 102 9.52 14.04 7.68
C GLY A 102 10.01 12.84 6.90
N GLN A 103 10.57 11.83 7.58
CA GLN A 103 11.02 10.61 6.93
C GLN A 103 9.85 9.77 6.41
N ALA A 104 8.75 9.69 7.15
CA ALA A 104 7.54 8.99 6.71
C ALA A 104 6.91 9.64 5.48
N MET A 105 6.91 10.99 5.43
CA MET A 105 6.45 11.75 4.26
C MET A 105 7.28 11.48 3.00
N MET A 106 8.58 11.23 3.14
CA MET A 106 9.44 10.82 2.02
C MET A 106 9.24 9.36 1.61
N GLY A 107 8.79 8.51 2.52
CA GLY A 107 8.51 7.11 2.21
C GLY A 107 8.28 6.25 3.44
N ILE A 108 7.05 5.81 3.63
CA ILE A 108 6.62 4.95 4.74
C ILE A 108 7.41 3.62 4.80
N LYS A 109 7.96 3.20 3.67
CA LYS A 109 8.78 2.00 3.49
C LYS A 109 10.12 2.04 4.25
N ALA A 110 10.49 3.19 4.81
CA ALA A 110 11.63 3.30 5.73
C ALA A 110 11.36 2.64 7.09
N PHE A 111 10.10 2.44 7.46
CA PHE A 111 9.66 1.97 8.77
C PHE A 111 8.99 0.61 8.74
N THR A 112 8.48 0.20 7.59
CA THR A 112 7.70 -1.03 7.44
C THR A 112 8.17 -1.86 6.27
N PRO A 113 7.93 -3.19 6.26
CA PRO A 113 8.11 -3.99 5.06
C PRO A 113 7.27 -3.43 3.89
N TRP A 114 7.82 -3.42 2.70
CA TRP A 114 7.12 -2.89 1.52
C TRP A 114 5.80 -3.61 1.26
N TRP A 115 5.78 -4.93 1.38
CA TRP A 115 4.56 -5.71 1.23
C TRP A 115 3.49 -5.34 2.25
N PHE A 116 3.86 -4.82 3.44
CA PHE A 116 2.89 -4.36 4.43
C PHE A 116 2.28 -3.02 4.03
N ALA A 117 3.09 -2.10 3.50
CA ALA A 117 2.61 -0.82 3.02
C ALA A 117 1.67 -0.97 1.81
N GLU A 118 2.17 -1.59 0.73
CA GLU A 118 1.40 -1.77 -0.51
C GLU A 118 0.23 -2.75 -0.34
N GLY A 119 0.48 -3.85 0.39
CA GLY A 119 -0.55 -4.84 0.66
C GLY A 119 -1.69 -4.31 1.51
N GLY A 120 -1.40 -3.47 2.51
CA GLY A 120 -2.41 -2.80 3.31
C GLY A 120 -3.28 -1.85 2.48
N ALA A 121 -2.67 -1.10 1.56
CA ALA A 121 -3.39 -0.23 0.63
C ALA A 121 -4.25 -1.04 -0.35
N THR A 122 -3.71 -2.15 -0.89
CA THR A 122 -4.44 -3.05 -1.81
C THR A 122 -5.61 -3.76 -1.12
N LEU A 123 -5.46 -4.20 0.12
CA LEU A 123 -6.57 -4.73 0.91
C LEU A 123 -7.64 -3.66 1.10
N SER A 124 -7.24 -2.46 1.52
CA SER A 124 -8.16 -1.36 1.85
C SER A 124 -8.93 -0.88 0.63
N GLN A 125 -8.31 -0.82 -0.57
CA GLN A 125 -8.99 -0.40 -1.79
C GLN A 125 -10.20 -1.28 -2.10
N SER A 126 -10.03 -2.60 -2.03
CA SER A 126 -11.12 -3.54 -2.31
C SER A 126 -12.16 -3.56 -1.18
N ALA A 127 -11.72 -3.50 0.08
CA ALA A 127 -12.59 -3.51 1.23
C ALA A 127 -13.45 -2.22 1.33
N ALA A 128 -12.89 -1.06 1.02
CA ALA A 128 -13.61 0.21 1.06
C ALA A 128 -14.68 0.29 -0.05
N ILE A 129 -14.31 -0.03 -1.29
CA ILE A 129 -15.23 0.08 -2.44
C ILE A 129 -16.35 -0.95 -2.37
N TYR A 130 -16.07 -2.13 -1.83
CA TYR A 130 -17.04 -3.23 -1.77
C TYR A 130 -17.47 -3.57 -0.33
N ALA A 131 -17.42 -2.60 0.59
CA ALA A 131 -17.72 -2.79 2.02
C ALA A 131 -19.06 -3.48 2.29
N ASN A 132 -20.05 -3.28 1.44
CA ASN A 132 -21.40 -3.84 1.60
C ASN A 132 -21.63 -5.12 0.78
N SER A 133 -20.59 -5.72 0.18
CA SER A 133 -20.76 -6.89 -0.69
C SER A 133 -19.54 -7.81 -0.66
N PHE A 134 -19.54 -8.78 0.24
CA PHE A 134 -18.48 -9.80 0.28
C PHE A 134 -18.26 -10.52 -1.05
N PRO A 135 -19.29 -10.88 -1.86
CA PRO A 135 -19.06 -11.48 -3.17
C PRO A 135 -18.28 -10.58 -4.13
N LYS A 136 -18.56 -9.27 -4.14
CA LYS A 136 -17.81 -8.31 -4.98
C LYS A 136 -16.38 -8.13 -4.47
N TYR A 137 -16.21 -7.96 -3.17
CA TYR A 137 -14.88 -7.92 -2.53
C TYR A 137 -14.06 -9.17 -2.91
N SER A 138 -14.60 -10.36 -2.69
CA SER A 138 -13.91 -11.62 -2.97
C SER A 138 -13.55 -11.78 -4.45
N LYS A 139 -14.43 -11.34 -5.35
CA LYS A 139 -14.16 -11.32 -6.79
C LYS A 139 -12.98 -10.41 -7.12
N GLU A 140 -12.99 -9.18 -6.62
CA GLU A 140 -11.95 -8.18 -6.89
C GLU A 140 -10.61 -8.61 -6.31
N ARG A 141 -10.60 -9.06 -5.06
CA ARG A 141 -9.43 -9.64 -4.40
C ARG A 141 -8.84 -10.78 -5.22
N ASN A 142 -9.65 -11.68 -5.77
CA ASN A 142 -9.18 -12.80 -6.58
C ASN A 142 -8.68 -12.37 -7.97
N ILE A 143 -9.20 -11.28 -8.53
CA ILE A 143 -8.67 -10.69 -9.77
C ILE A 143 -7.31 -10.06 -9.50
N GLY A 144 -7.18 -9.24 -8.48
CA GLY A 144 -5.92 -8.59 -8.09
C GLY A 144 -4.81 -9.60 -7.79
N ALA A 145 -5.12 -10.65 -7.04
CA ALA A 145 -4.17 -11.71 -6.73
C ALA A 145 -4.08 -12.81 -7.81
N GLY A 146 -4.75 -12.66 -8.95
CA GLY A 146 -4.95 -13.74 -9.93
C GLY A 146 -3.65 -14.30 -10.52
N GLY A 147 -2.67 -13.47 -10.76
CA GLY A 147 -1.35 -13.87 -11.24
C GLY A 147 -0.62 -14.79 -10.25
N PHE A 148 -0.61 -14.40 -9.00
CA PHE A 148 -0.03 -15.16 -7.90
C PHE A 148 -0.84 -16.44 -7.62
N LEU A 149 -2.16 -16.33 -7.44
CA LEU A 149 -3.02 -17.45 -7.08
C LEU A 149 -3.07 -18.53 -8.17
N SER A 150 -2.91 -18.16 -9.45
CA SER A 150 -2.89 -19.14 -10.56
C SER A 150 -1.64 -20.02 -10.55
N ASN A 151 -0.54 -19.53 -10.01
CA ASN A 151 0.76 -20.23 -9.87
C ASN A 151 1.15 -21.03 -11.13
N ARG A 152 0.98 -20.45 -12.30
CA ARG A 152 1.11 -21.14 -13.60
C ARG A 152 2.42 -21.92 -13.76
N ASN A 153 3.51 -21.43 -13.15
CA ASN A 153 4.83 -22.02 -13.22
C ASN A 153 5.20 -22.82 -11.95
N LYS A 154 4.25 -23.06 -11.05
CA LYS A 154 4.48 -23.72 -9.75
C LYS A 154 5.62 -23.08 -8.93
N LYS A 155 5.84 -21.78 -9.13
CA LYS A 155 6.91 -21.00 -8.49
C LYS A 155 6.59 -20.70 -7.03
N TYR A 156 5.32 -20.48 -6.70
CA TYR A 156 4.88 -19.93 -5.41
C TYR A 156 4.63 -21.06 -4.40
N THR A 157 5.72 -21.59 -3.87
CA THR A 157 5.71 -22.60 -2.81
C THR A 157 5.65 -21.94 -1.43
N GLU A 158 5.30 -22.70 -0.40
CA GLU A 158 5.39 -22.25 1.00
C GLU A 158 6.78 -21.65 1.32
N LYS A 159 7.86 -22.30 0.87
CA LYS A 159 9.23 -21.81 1.04
C LYS A 159 9.46 -20.47 0.33
N TRP A 160 8.93 -20.32 -0.90
CA TRP A 160 9.05 -19.06 -1.63
C TRP A 160 8.32 -17.93 -0.89
N ILE A 161 7.08 -18.19 -0.43
CA ILE A 161 6.27 -17.22 0.31
C ILE A 161 6.97 -16.83 1.62
N ALA A 162 7.46 -17.84 2.39
CA ALA A 162 8.19 -17.57 3.64
C ALA A 162 9.42 -16.69 3.42
N ASN A 163 10.18 -16.91 2.34
CA ASN A 163 11.33 -16.07 2.01
C ASN A 163 10.91 -14.67 1.55
N PHE A 164 9.79 -14.55 0.84
CA PHE A 164 9.27 -13.28 0.37
C PHE A 164 8.82 -12.38 1.52
N ILE A 165 8.15 -12.93 2.53
CA ILE A 165 7.60 -12.17 3.65
C ILE A 165 8.57 -11.96 4.80
N LYS A 166 9.69 -12.69 4.85
CA LYS A 166 10.79 -12.36 5.77
C LYS A 166 11.24 -10.93 5.48
N PRO A 167 11.31 -10.07 6.49
CA PRO A 167 11.64 -8.68 6.25
C PRO A 167 13.04 -8.55 5.70
N ALA A 168 13.22 -7.48 4.98
CA ALA A 168 14.47 -6.77 4.81
C ALA A 168 15.48 -7.32 3.81
N ASP A 169 15.36 -8.40 3.15
CA ASP A 169 16.26 -8.59 2.02
C ASP A 169 15.72 -7.83 0.79
N LYS A 170 16.21 -6.59 0.62
CA LYS A 170 15.92 -5.74 -0.55
C LYS A 170 16.16 -6.44 -1.88
N LYS A 171 16.90 -7.55 -1.91
CA LYS A 171 17.15 -8.35 -3.11
C LYS A 171 15.91 -9.09 -3.62
N VAL A 172 15.00 -9.46 -2.74
CA VAL A 172 13.72 -10.08 -3.16
C VAL A 172 12.90 -9.12 -4.02
N TRP A 173 13.09 -7.83 -3.86
CA TRP A 173 12.34 -6.73 -4.48
C TRP A 173 13.00 -6.20 -5.75
N SER A 174 14.20 -6.63 -6.06
CA SER A 174 14.89 -6.30 -7.31
C SER A 174 14.50 -7.23 -8.48
N ASP A 175 13.79 -8.32 -8.18
CA ASP A 175 13.19 -9.19 -9.20
C ASP A 175 11.89 -8.53 -9.70
N PRO A 176 11.77 -8.18 -11.00
CA PRO A 176 10.56 -7.56 -11.55
C PRO A 176 9.27 -8.36 -11.29
N ASP A 177 9.35 -9.69 -11.31
CA ASP A 177 8.22 -10.56 -10.98
C ASP A 177 7.81 -10.45 -9.51
N SER A 178 8.76 -10.22 -8.62
CA SER A 178 8.50 -10.12 -7.17
C SER A 178 7.96 -8.75 -6.77
N SER A 179 8.23 -7.69 -7.54
CA SER A 179 7.78 -6.33 -7.21
C SER A 179 6.25 -6.19 -7.20
N TRP A 180 5.54 -6.89 -8.07
CA TRP A 180 4.07 -6.91 -8.09
C TRP A 180 3.46 -7.70 -6.94
N HIS A 181 4.21 -8.67 -6.38
CA HIS A 181 3.73 -9.45 -5.23
C HIS A 181 3.73 -8.68 -3.92
N LEU A 182 4.27 -7.46 -3.90
CA LEU A 182 4.09 -6.53 -2.79
C LEU A 182 2.62 -6.21 -2.56
N TYR A 183 1.90 -6.06 -3.66
CA TYR A 183 0.49 -5.72 -3.68
C TYR A 183 -0.37 -6.93 -3.34
N ASP A 184 -0.27 -8.00 -4.12
CA ASP A 184 -1.17 -9.16 -4.01
C ASP A 184 -0.87 -10.06 -2.81
N VAL A 185 0.39 -10.48 -2.61
CA VAL A 185 0.78 -11.29 -1.43
C VAL A 185 0.70 -10.46 -0.16
N GLY A 186 1.12 -9.18 -0.22
CA GLY A 186 0.98 -8.24 0.88
C GLY A 186 -0.48 -8.09 1.32
N ALA A 187 -1.41 -7.95 0.37
CA ALA A 187 -2.85 -7.87 0.69
C ALA A 187 -3.37 -9.13 1.37
N LEU A 188 -2.94 -10.32 0.92
CA LEU A 188 -3.32 -11.59 1.56
C LEU A 188 -2.81 -11.71 3.00
N ILE A 189 -1.61 -11.18 3.29
CA ILE A 189 -1.07 -11.16 4.65
C ILE A 189 -1.85 -10.18 5.52
N CYS A 190 -2.10 -8.97 5.03
CA CYS A 190 -2.90 -7.96 5.75
C CYS A 190 -4.34 -8.43 5.97
N GLU A 191 -4.91 -9.22 5.04
CA GLU A 191 -6.21 -9.88 5.20
C GLU A 191 -6.18 -10.90 6.35
N ILE A 192 -5.12 -11.71 6.46
CA ILE A 192 -4.93 -12.64 7.59
C ILE A 192 -4.87 -11.87 8.91
N PHE A 193 -4.10 -10.77 8.97
CA PHE A 193 -4.04 -9.95 10.19
C PHE A 193 -5.42 -9.41 10.57
N THR A 194 -6.13 -8.88 9.59
CA THR A 194 -7.50 -8.36 9.76
C THR A 194 -8.48 -9.45 10.22
N ALA A 195 -8.38 -10.65 9.66
CA ALA A 195 -9.24 -11.77 10.04
C ALA A 195 -9.01 -12.22 11.49
N ILE A 196 -7.78 -12.11 12.00
CA ILE A 196 -7.42 -12.54 13.36
C ILE A 196 -7.73 -11.45 14.41
N LYS A 197 -7.43 -10.17 14.08
CA LYS A 197 -7.42 -9.06 15.06
C LYS A 197 -8.41 -7.94 14.75
N GLY A 198 -9.16 -8.05 13.65
CA GLY A 198 -10.10 -7.02 13.22
C GLY A 198 -9.49 -5.96 12.30
N PRO A 199 -10.32 -5.10 11.69
CA PRO A 199 -9.91 -4.20 10.62
C PRO A 199 -8.93 -3.11 11.03
N ALA A 200 -8.87 -2.75 12.32
CA ALA A 200 -8.00 -1.71 12.83
C ALA A 200 -6.52 -2.13 12.92
N ILE A 201 -6.24 -3.44 12.90
CA ILE A 201 -4.89 -3.97 13.22
C ILE A 201 -3.79 -3.38 12.36
N ASN A 202 -4.04 -3.24 11.05
CA ASN A 202 -3.01 -2.74 10.14
C ASN A 202 -2.62 -1.30 10.49
N ILE A 203 -3.56 -0.44 10.91
CA ILE A 203 -3.26 0.93 11.33
C ILE A 203 -2.65 0.97 12.72
N GLN A 204 -3.08 0.13 13.65
CA GLN A 204 -2.49 0.03 14.99
C GLN A 204 -0.99 -0.31 14.94
N ILE A 205 -0.58 -1.15 13.99
CA ILE A 205 0.84 -1.43 13.76
C ILE A 205 1.59 -0.16 13.34
N TYR A 206 1.02 0.69 12.46
CA TYR A 206 1.65 1.97 12.09
C TYR A 206 1.72 2.94 13.27
N GLU A 207 0.71 2.99 14.13
CA GLU A 207 0.72 3.82 15.34
C GLU A 207 1.81 3.38 16.30
N ASP A 208 1.96 2.08 16.54
CA ASP A 208 3.05 1.53 17.36
C ASP A 208 4.43 1.88 16.79
N ILE A 209 4.60 1.78 15.48
CA ILE A 209 5.87 2.12 14.82
C ILE A 209 6.12 3.62 14.94
N SER A 210 5.11 4.46 14.81
CA SER A 210 5.24 5.90 15.00
C SER A 210 5.61 6.29 16.44
N ASP A 211 5.28 5.42 17.39
CA ASP A 211 5.66 5.54 18.81
C ASP A 211 7.04 4.89 19.12
N GLY A 212 7.75 4.41 18.08
CA GLY A 212 9.16 3.95 18.17
C GLY A 212 9.37 2.44 18.18
N MET A 213 8.31 1.62 18.01
CA MET A 213 8.48 0.17 17.85
C MET A 213 8.99 -0.18 16.44
N THR A 214 9.63 -1.34 16.31
CA THR A 214 9.81 -1.95 14.99
C THR A 214 8.52 -2.67 14.56
N PHE A 215 8.42 -3.03 13.28
CA PHE A 215 7.31 -3.83 12.77
C PHE A 215 7.19 -5.16 13.55
N GLU A 216 8.31 -5.84 13.79
CA GLU A 216 8.34 -7.12 14.51
C GLU A 216 7.88 -6.98 15.96
N GLN A 217 8.29 -5.92 16.65
CA GLN A 217 7.87 -5.62 18.02
C GLN A 217 6.37 -5.35 18.10
N SER A 218 5.84 -4.55 17.18
CA SER A 218 4.41 -4.28 17.10
C SER A 218 3.63 -5.55 16.75
N PHE A 219 4.12 -6.36 15.81
CA PHE A 219 3.51 -7.64 15.49
C PHE A 219 3.44 -8.55 16.74
N GLU A 220 4.56 -8.71 17.45
CA GLU A 220 4.60 -9.55 18.67
C GLU A 220 3.65 -9.03 19.74
N LYS A 221 3.57 -7.71 19.96
CA LYS A 221 2.64 -7.06 20.87
C LYS A 221 1.17 -7.44 20.58
N HIS A 222 0.79 -7.41 19.31
CA HIS A 222 -0.60 -7.66 18.92
C HIS A 222 -0.94 -9.15 18.79
N PHE A 223 0.00 -9.97 18.29
CA PHE A 223 -0.27 -11.38 17.98
C PHE A 223 0.20 -12.35 19.06
N GLY A 224 1.03 -11.92 20.01
CA GLY A 224 1.53 -12.74 21.12
C GLY A 224 2.56 -13.78 20.71
N GLN A 225 3.15 -13.62 19.51
CA GLN A 225 4.21 -14.48 18.99
C GLN A 225 5.16 -13.67 18.11
N SER A 226 6.42 -14.08 18.04
CA SER A 226 7.41 -13.41 17.20
C SER A 226 7.07 -13.53 15.71
N TRP A 227 7.50 -12.53 14.93
CA TRP A 227 7.35 -12.55 13.47
C TRP A 227 7.98 -13.80 12.85
N ASP A 228 9.18 -14.17 13.27
CA ASP A 228 9.87 -15.38 12.78
C ASP A 228 9.08 -16.66 13.00
N SER A 229 8.36 -16.76 14.12
CA SER A 229 7.49 -17.91 14.42
C SER A 229 6.20 -17.89 13.59
N ALA A 230 5.70 -16.70 13.23
CA ALA A 230 4.47 -16.53 12.45
C ALA A 230 4.68 -16.76 10.95
N VAL A 231 5.85 -16.40 10.41
CA VAL A 231 6.17 -16.51 8.98
C VAL A 231 5.84 -17.88 8.38
N PRO A 232 6.26 -19.03 8.94
CA PRO A 232 5.91 -20.34 8.39
C PRO A 232 4.41 -20.60 8.37
N LEU A 233 3.67 -20.14 9.39
CA LEU A 233 2.21 -20.34 9.49
C LEU A 233 1.48 -19.53 8.45
N ILE A 234 1.87 -18.28 8.26
CA ILE A 234 1.33 -17.38 7.24
C ILE A 234 1.62 -17.93 5.85
N ALA A 235 2.87 -18.32 5.58
CA ALA A 235 3.28 -18.89 4.31
C ALA A 235 2.50 -20.16 3.97
N LYS A 236 2.29 -21.04 4.94
CA LYS A 236 1.46 -22.24 4.78
C LYS A 236 0.02 -21.88 4.45
N SER A 237 -0.57 -20.94 5.17
CA SER A 237 -1.95 -20.50 4.94
C SER A 237 -2.13 -19.92 3.53
N ILE A 238 -1.22 -19.05 3.08
CA ILE A 238 -1.26 -18.47 1.73
C ILE A 238 -1.02 -19.53 0.67
N SER A 239 -0.09 -20.47 0.88
CA SER A 239 0.21 -21.53 -0.09
C SER A 239 -0.99 -22.45 -0.38
N GLN A 240 -1.92 -22.56 0.57
CA GLN A 240 -3.17 -23.30 0.38
C GLN A 240 -4.15 -22.62 -0.56
N LEU A 241 -4.05 -21.30 -0.73
CA LEU A 241 -4.89 -20.53 -1.67
C LEU A 241 -4.38 -20.63 -3.11
N VAL A 242 -3.10 -20.95 -3.28
CA VAL A 242 -2.45 -21.03 -4.60
C VAL A 242 -2.85 -22.33 -5.30
N LYS A 243 -3.28 -22.23 -6.54
CA LYS A 243 -3.64 -23.41 -7.35
C LYS A 243 -2.41 -24.29 -7.57
N LYS A 244 -2.60 -25.58 -7.35
CA LYS A 244 -1.57 -26.60 -7.57
C LYS A 244 -1.47 -27.04 -9.02
#